data_5a05994babe7a076e4823725f938bd40
#
_entry.id   5a05994babe7a076e4823725f938bd40
#
_cell.length_a   1.000
_cell.length_b   1.000
_cell.length_c   1.000
_cell.angle_alpha   90.00
_cell.angle_beta   90.00
_cell.angle_gamma   90.00
#
_symmetry.space_group_name_H-M   'P 1'
#
loop_
_entity.id
_entity.type
_entity.pdbx_description
1 polymer ?
#
loop_
_entity_poly.entity_id
_entity_poly.type
_entity_poly.pdbx_seq_one_letter_code
_entity_poly.pdbx_strand_id
1 'polypeptide(L)'
;MTIDYEPITPPGRLDALQELRLPVDMLRWAPSLLAMKARRAAHPRTVILLPGFGAGPRSMRVMESFLRRRGHRVRDWGLGVNNGDARKLRAQLESIVGESITAHGEPVVLVGWSLGGYIAREYAREHPAGVRRIVTL
;
A
#
# COMPACT_ATOMS: atom_id res chain seq x y z
N MET A 1 6.55 21.49 -34.35
CA MET A 1 7.18 20.28 -33.83
C MET A 1 6.07 19.31 -33.55
N THR A 2 5.75 18.43 -34.50
CA THR A 2 4.65 17.47 -34.39
C THR A 2 5.18 16.28 -33.60
N ILE A 3 4.61 16.01 -32.44
CA ILE A 3 4.95 14.82 -31.66
C ILE A 3 4.20 13.66 -32.30
N ASP A 4 4.95 12.77 -32.94
CA ASP A 4 4.42 11.54 -33.52
C ASP A 4 4.14 10.56 -32.36
N TYR A 5 2.88 10.35 -32.05
CA TYR A 5 2.47 9.35 -31.08
C TYR A 5 2.45 7.98 -31.76
N GLU A 6 3.42 7.14 -31.48
CA GLU A 6 3.28 5.72 -31.81
C GLU A 6 2.05 5.14 -31.09
N PRO A 7 1.17 4.45 -31.80
CA PRO A 7 0.02 3.82 -31.18
C PRO A 7 0.49 2.76 -30.20
N ILE A 8 0.13 2.94 -28.91
CA ILE A 8 0.39 1.97 -27.86
C ILE A 8 -0.42 0.71 -28.19
N THR A 9 0.25 -0.35 -28.62
CA THR A 9 -0.39 -1.66 -28.80
C THR A 9 -0.75 -2.22 -27.44
N PRO A 10 -2.01 -2.65 -27.19
CA PRO A 10 -2.37 -3.27 -25.94
C PRO A 10 -1.54 -4.55 -25.72
N PRO A 11 -1.14 -4.85 -24.47
CA PRO A 11 -0.36 -6.04 -24.16
C PRO A 11 -1.10 -7.30 -24.63
N GLY A 12 -0.35 -8.25 -25.17
CA GLY A 12 -0.89 -9.51 -25.65
C GLY A 12 -1.50 -10.35 -24.52
N ARG A 13 -2.41 -11.28 -24.87
CA ARG A 13 -3.02 -12.19 -23.88
C ARG A 13 -1.99 -13.00 -23.08
N LEU A 14 -0.81 -13.25 -23.63
CA LEU A 14 0.30 -13.93 -22.96
C LEU A 14 0.96 -13.03 -21.90
N ASP A 15 1.03 -11.73 -22.14
CA ASP A 15 1.57 -10.77 -21.17
C ASP A 15 0.64 -10.62 -19.95
N ALA A 16 -0.68 -10.65 -20.18
CA ALA A 16 -1.68 -10.68 -19.11
C ALA A 16 -1.58 -11.95 -18.24
N LEU A 17 -1.19 -13.09 -18.83
CA LEU A 17 -0.96 -14.34 -18.08
C LEU A 17 0.32 -14.28 -17.22
N GLN A 18 1.32 -13.47 -17.61
CA GLN A 18 2.53 -13.26 -16.79
C GLN A 18 2.21 -12.44 -15.54
N GLU A 19 1.25 -11.52 -15.60
CA GLU A 19 0.79 -10.77 -14.43
C GLU A 19 0.11 -11.67 -13.37
N LEU A 20 -0.49 -12.79 -13.79
CA LEU A 20 -1.03 -13.80 -12.85
C LEU A 20 0.05 -14.53 -12.05
N ARG A 21 1.34 -14.42 -12.43
CA ARG A 21 2.46 -14.98 -11.66
C ARG A 21 2.86 -14.11 -10.48
N LEU A 22 2.53 -12.82 -10.49
CA LEU A 22 2.87 -11.89 -9.41
C LEU A 22 2.44 -12.38 -8.02
N PRO A 23 1.21 -12.91 -7.81
CA PRO A 23 0.81 -13.46 -6.52
C PRO A 23 1.65 -14.67 -6.08
N VAL A 24 2.07 -15.51 -7.04
CA VAL A 24 2.87 -16.72 -6.78
C VAL A 24 4.31 -16.32 -6.42
N ASP A 25 4.88 -15.36 -7.12
CA ASP A 25 6.22 -14.86 -6.82
C ASP A 25 6.25 -14.15 -5.46
N MET A 26 5.21 -13.42 -5.10
CA MET A 26 5.07 -12.84 -3.76
C MET A 26 5.04 -13.91 -2.66
N LEU A 27 4.33 -15.03 -2.87
CA LEU A 27 4.32 -16.16 -1.94
C LEU A 27 5.71 -16.80 -1.78
N ARG A 28 6.52 -16.83 -2.84
CA ARG A 28 7.91 -17.33 -2.79
C ARG A 28 8.83 -16.44 -1.95
N TRP A 29 8.60 -15.13 -1.92
CA TRP A 29 9.37 -14.20 -1.10
C TRP A 29 8.92 -14.14 0.36
N ALA A 30 7.69 -14.58 0.65
CA ALA A 30 7.15 -14.57 2.01
C ALA A 30 8.04 -15.27 3.05
N PRO A 31 8.61 -16.47 2.81
CA PRO A 31 9.51 -17.12 3.76
C PRO A 31 10.78 -16.30 4.03
N SER A 32 11.34 -15.66 3.00
CA SER A 32 12.54 -14.84 3.14
C SER A 32 12.28 -13.60 3.99
N LEU A 33 11.14 -12.94 3.79
CA LEU A 33 10.71 -11.81 4.63
C LEU A 33 10.45 -12.24 6.08
N LEU A 34 9.94 -13.47 6.26
CA LEU A 34 9.71 -14.04 7.58
C LEU A 34 11.02 -14.45 8.27
N ALA A 35 12.01 -14.94 7.51
CA ALA A 35 13.32 -15.37 8.02
C ALA A 35 14.29 -14.21 8.29
N MET A 36 14.05 -13.02 7.72
CA MET A 36 14.87 -11.85 8.02
C MET A 36 14.80 -11.55 9.51
N LYS A 37 15.94 -11.69 10.22
CA LYS A 37 16.07 -11.24 11.61
C LYS A 37 15.64 -9.77 11.69
N ALA A 38 14.42 -9.55 12.19
CA ALA A 38 13.83 -8.23 12.24
C ALA A 38 14.53 -7.40 13.31
N ARG A 39 15.49 -6.58 12.91
CA ARG A 39 15.97 -5.53 13.80
C ARG A 39 14.80 -4.62 14.13
N ARG A 40 14.52 -4.42 15.41
CA ARG A 40 13.47 -3.49 15.84
C ARG A 40 13.75 -2.09 15.30
N ALA A 41 12.73 -1.40 14.83
CA ALA A 41 12.86 -0.01 14.41
C ALA A 41 13.25 0.86 15.62
N ALA A 42 14.23 1.74 15.43
CA ALA A 42 14.64 2.70 16.45
C ALA A 42 13.47 3.64 16.81
N HIS A 43 12.62 3.94 15.82
CA HIS A 43 11.46 4.80 15.98
C HIS A 43 10.22 4.08 15.43
N PRO A 44 9.45 3.38 16.28
CA PRO A 44 8.17 2.79 15.90
C PRO A 44 7.23 3.85 15.31
N ARG A 45 6.50 3.49 14.26
CA ARG A 45 5.57 4.40 13.57
C ARG A 45 4.20 3.74 13.38
N THR A 46 3.19 4.55 13.22
CA THR A 46 1.89 4.07 12.76
C THR A 46 1.94 3.92 11.25
N VAL A 47 1.67 2.71 10.76
CA VAL A 47 1.70 2.35 9.34
C VAL A 47 0.31 1.89 8.93
N ILE A 48 -0.22 2.46 7.86
CA ILE A 48 -1.50 2.05 7.27
C ILE A 48 -1.21 1.36 5.95
N LEU A 49 -1.78 0.16 5.76
CA LEU A 49 -1.57 -0.68 4.59
C LEU A 49 -2.75 -0.55 3.62
N LEU A 50 -2.48 -0.18 2.38
CA LEU A 50 -3.47 -0.01 1.32
C LEU A 50 -3.29 -1.10 0.26
N PRO A 51 -4.26 -2.01 0.09
CA PRO A 51 -4.19 -3.09 -0.90
C PRO A 51 -4.40 -2.58 -2.32
N GLY A 52 -3.97 -3.37 -3.31
CA GLY A 52 -4.20 -3.12 -4.73
C GLY A 52 -5.66 -3.32 -5.15
N PHE A 53 -5.96 -3.03 -6.42
CA PHE A 53 -7.29 -3.23 -7.00
C PHE A 53 -7.76 -4.69 -6.86
N GLY A 54 -9.01 -4.88 -6.49
CA GLY A 54 -9.61 -6.21 -6.29
C GLY A 54 -9.09 -6.96 -5.05
N ALA A 55 -8.11 -6.42 -4.34
CA ALA A 55 -7.51 -7.05 -3.18
C ALA A 55 -8.04 -6.45 -1.86
N GLY A 56 -8.06 -7.26 -0.81
CA GLY A 56 -8.45 -6.84 0.54
C GLY A 56 -7.26 -6.90 1.52
N PRO A 57 -7.50 -6.63 2.81
CA PRO A 57 -6.46 -6.60 3.85
C PRO A 57 -5.64 -7.90 3.95
N ARG A 58 -6.26 -9.03 3.60
CA ARG A 58 -5.57 -10.34 3.63
C ARG A 58 -4.35 -10.41 2.69
N SER A 59 -4.35 -9.66 1.59
CA SER A 59 -3.23 -9.61 0.65
C SER A 59 -1.99 -8.94 1.26
N MET A 60 -2.18 -8.09 2.26
CA MET A 60 -1.10 -7.33 2.93
C MET A 60 -0.58 -8.01 4.20
N ARG A 61 -1.07 -9.20 4.58
CA ARG A 61 -0.73 -9.86 5.86
C ARG A 61 0.76 -10.14 6.04
N VAL A 62 1.48 -10.47 4.98
CA VAL A 62 2.93 -10.72 5.04
C VAL A 62 3.65 -9.43 5.42
N MET A 63 3.30 -8.33 4.77
CA MET A 63 3.84 -7.01 5.06
C MET A 63 3.45 -6.54 6.47
N GLU A 64 2.20 -6.73 6.85
CA GLU A 64 1.72 -6.43 8.20
C GLU A 64 2.56 -7.16 9.26
N SER A 65 2.69 -8.48 9.12
CA SER A 65 3.46 -9.31 10.04
C SER A 65 4.94 -8.87 10.12
N PHE A 66 5.54 -8.56 8.97
CA PHE A 66 6.91 -8.06 8.91
C PHE A 66 7.09 -6.73 9.67
N LEU A 67 6.21 -5.76 9.43
CA LEU A 67 6.28 -4.45 10.06
C LEU A 67 5.98 -4.52 11.57
N ARG A 68 5.00 -5.33 11.98
CA ARG A 68 4.69 -5.55 13.41
C ARG A 68 5.87 -6.17 14.16
N ARG A 69 6.58 -7.14 13.57
CA ARG A 69 7.80 -7.72 14.17
C ARG A 69 8.91 -6.69 14.31
N ARG A 70 8.94 -5.65 13.49
CA ARG A 70 9.85 -4.50 13.62
C ARG A 70 9.41 -3.48 14.66
N GLY A 71 8.27 -3.68 15.30
CA GLY A 71 7.75 -2.82 16.37
C GLY A 71 6.85 -1.68 15.87
N HIS A 72 6.51 -1.63 14.57
CA HIS A 72 5.56 -0.66 14.07
C HIS A 72 4.13 -0.97 14.49
N ARG A 73 3.31 0.06 14.69
CA ARG A 73 1.87 -0.05 14.87
C ARG A 73 1.22 -0.12 13.50
N VAL A 74 0.78 -1.31 13.10
CA VAL A 74 0.24 -1.52 11.75
C VAL A 74 -1.27 -1.66 11.80
N ARG A 75 -1.93 -0.90 10.95
CA ARG A 75 -3.38 -0.98 10.69
C ARG A 75 -3.60 -1.34 9.22
N ASP A 76 -4.62 -2.11 8.94
CA ASP A 76 -5.18 -2.13 7.60
C ASP A 76 -5.98 -0.83 7.36
N TRP A 77 -6.35 -0.60 6.13
CA TRP A 77 -7.08 0.61 5.75
C TRP A 77 -8.57 0.59 6.13
N GLY A 78 -9.08 -0.50 6.73
CA GLY A 78 -10.45 -0.60 7.27
C GLY A 78 -11.57 -0.67 6.23
N LEU A 79 -11.28 -0.69 4.92
CA LEU A 79 -12.25 -0.49 3.84
C LEU A 79 -12.57 -1.77 3.06
N GLY A 80 -12.08 -2.92 3.53
CA GLY A 80 -12.30 -4.20 2.87
C GLY A 80 -11.57 -4.31 1.53
N VAL A 81 -12.29 -4.75 0.49
CA VAL A 81 -11.73 -4.92 -0.86
C VAL A 81 -11.63 -3.57 -1.57
N ASN A 82 -10.48 -3.31 -2.18
CA ASN A 82 -10.25 -2.12 -3.00
C ASN A 82 -10.96 -2.26 -4.35
N ASN A 83 -12.12 -1.65 -4.49
CA ASN A 83 -12.94 -1.67 -5.70
C ASN A 83 -12.59 -0.57 -6.71
N GLY A 84 -11.58 0.25 -6.41
CA GLY A 84 -11.12 1.33 -7.29
C GLY A 84 -11.89 2.64 -7.17
N ASP A 85 -12.89 2.75 -6.30
CA ASP A 85 -13.59 4.02 -6.05
C ASP A 85 -12.69 4.98 -5.24
N ALA A 86 -11.73 5.58 -5.94
CA ALA A 86 -10.70 6.42 -5.33
C ALA A 86 -11.28 7.59 -4.53
N ARG A 87 -12.44 8.13 -4.94
CA ARG A 87 -13.08 9.26 -4.25
C ARG A 87 -13.60 8.83 -2.87
N LYS A 88 -14.37 7.75 -2.83
CA LYS A 88 -14.90 7.19 -1.59
C LYS A 88 -13.77 6.73 -0.66
N LEU A 89 -12.78 6.07 -1.23
CA LEU A 89 -11.63 5.53 -0.50
C LEU A 89 -10.79 6.65 0.15
N ARG A 90 -10.62 7.79 -0.52
CA ARG A 90 -9.88 8.93 0.05
C ARG A 90 -10.61 9.54 1.26
N ALA A 91 -11.91 9.77 1.16
CA ALA A 91 -12.69 10.31 2.28
C ALA A 91 -12.64 9.41 3.53
N GLN A 92 -12.70 8.10 3.31
CA GLN A 92 -12.60 7.12 4.39
C GLN A 92 -11.18 7.01 4.96
N LEU A 93 -10.15 7.14 4.11
CA LEU A 93 -8.75 7.16 4.54
C LEU A 93 -8.45 8.35 5.44
N GLU A 94 -9.10 9.49 5.20
CA GLU A 94 -8.99 10.69 6.05
C GLU A 94 -9.41 10.39 7.49
N SER A 95 -10.54 9.69 7.69
CA SER A 95 -10.99 9.27 9.03
C SER A 95 -9.96 8.37 9.72
N ILE A 96 -9.44 7.36 9.01
CA ILE A 96 -8.49 6.40 9.57
C ILE A 96 -7.15 7.06 9.92
N VAL A 97 -6.69 7.97 9.09
CA VAL A 97 -5.46 8.76 9.35
C VAL A 97 -5.70 9.68 10.55
N GLY A 98 -6.83 10.40 10.58
CA GLY A 98 -7.20 11.29 11.68
C GLY A 98 -7.27 10.58 13.03
N GLU A 99 -7.95 9.42 13.08
CA GLU A 99 -7.99 8.56 14.27
C GLU A 99 -6.57 8.12 14.70
N SER A 100 -5.73 7.76 13.75
CA SER A 100 -4.37 7.30 14.03
C SER A 100 -3.49 8.42 14.58
N ILE A 101 -3.64 9.63 14.06
CA ILE A 101 -2.93 10.82 14.55
C ILE A 101 -3.43 11.18 15.95
N THR A 102 -4.75 11.18 16.17
CA THR A 102 -5.33 11.46 17.48
C THR A 102 -4.83 10.47 18.54
N ALA A 103 -4.73 9.20 18.19
CA ALA A 103 -4.30 8.15 19.12
C ALA A 103 -2.80 8.18 19.44
N HIS A 104 -1.97 8.68 18.54
CA HIS A 104 -0.51 8.54 18.65
C HIS A 104 0.29 9.84 18.55
N GLY A 105 -0.36 10.98 18.25
CA GLY A 105 0.27 12.30 18.21
C GLY A 105 1.28 12.51 17.09
N GLU A 106 1.29 11.65 16.05
CA GLU A 106 2.28 11.74 14.98
C GLU A 106 1.70 11.41 13.60
N PRO A 107 2.23 12.01 12.51
CA PRO A 107 1.85 11.67 11.14
C PRO A 107 2.14 10.22 10.81
N VAL A 108 1.26 9.61 10.00
CA VAL A 108 1.32 8.20 9.63
C VAL A 108 2.27 7.91 8.47
N VAL A 109 2.65 6.65 8.31
CA VAL A 109 3.28 6.11 7.11
C VAL A 109 2.24 5.34 6.32
N LEU A 110 2.11 5.64 5.03
CA LEU A 110 1.23 4.91 4.12
C LEU A 110 2.06 3.92 3.29
N VAL A 111 1.66 2.66 3.27
CA VAL A 111 2.28 1.62 2.42
C VAL A 111 1.21 1.08 1.50
N GLY A 112 1.34 1.34 0.21
CA GLY A 112 0.34 0.98 -0.78
C GLY A 112 0.87 0.06 -1.86
N TRP A 113 0.10 -0.98 -2.18
CA TRP A 113 0.36 -1.90 -3.28
C TRP A 113 -0.39 -1.45 -4.53
N SER A 114 0.31 -1.28 -5.68
CA SER A 114 -0.31 -0.93 -6.96
C SER A 114 -1.30 0.25 -6.82
N LEU A 115 -2.60 0.07 -7.09
CA LEU A 115 -3.62 1.11 -6.92
C LEU A 115 -3.67 1.68 -5.50
N GLY A 116 -3.38 0.89 -4.46
CA GLY A 116 -3.25 1.37 -3.10
C GLY A 116 -2.12 2.39 -2.95
N GLY A 117 -1.02 2.21 -3.69
CA GLY A 117 0.08 3.17 -3.76
C GLY A 117 -0.33 4.49 -4.44
N TYR A 118 -1.11 4.41 -5.51
CA TYR A 118 -1.68 5.59 -6.16
C TYR A 118 -2.60 6.38 -5.20
N ILE A 119 -3.51 5.69 -4.51
CA ILE A 119 -4.43 6.30 -3.54
C ILE A 119 -3.64 6.97 -2.41
N ALA A 120 -2.60 6.31 -1.89
CA ALA A 120 -1.73 6.86 -0.85
C ALA A 120 -1.04 8.16 -1.29
N ARG A 121 -0.56 8.23 -2.53
CA ARG A 121 0.08 9.42 -3.10
C ARG A 121 -0.90 10.57 -3.26
N GLU A 122 -2.08 10.31 -3.82
CA GLU A 122 -3.11 11.34 -3.99
C GLU A 122 -3.58 11.87 -2.65
N TYR A 123 -3.81 10.99 -1.67
CA TYR A 123 -4.16 11.40 -0.32
C TYR A 123 -3.07 12.29 0.31
N ALA A 124 -1.82 11.90 0.24
CA ALA A 124 -0.73 12.65 0.85
C ALA A 124 -0.49 14.02 0.18
N ARG A 125 -0.82 14.15 -1.11
CA ARG A 125 -0.76 15.43 -1.83
C ARG A 125 -1.78 16.42 -1.28
N GLU A 126 -2.96 15.95 -0.91
CA GLU A 126 -4.04 16.77 -0.34
C GLU A 126 -3.87 17.02 1.18
N HIS A 127 -3.25 16.05 1.88
CA HIS A 127 -3.10 16.07 3.36
C HIS A 127 -1.63 15.88 3.81
N PRO A 128 -0.69 16.75 3.38
CA PRO A 128 0.74 16.53 3.62
C PRO A 128 1.11 16.53 5.11
N ALA A 129 0.39 17.26 5.95
CA ALA A 129 0.65 17.30 7.38
C ALA A 129 0.33 15.98 8.11
N GLY A 130 -0.60 15.19 7.58
CA GLY A 130 -1.01 13.91 8.17
C GLY A 130 -0.14 12.73 7.75
N VAL A 131 0.71 12.89 6.75
CA VAL A 131 1.49 11.81 6.15
C VAL A 131 2.98 12.09 6.24
N ARG A 132 3.68 11.26 7.01
CA ARG A 132 5.14 11.38 7.16
C ARG A 132 5.91 10.80 5.98
N ARG A 133 5.42 9.70 5.42
CA ARG A 133 6.08 8.96 4.32
C ARG A 133 5.08 8.10 3.56
N ILE A 134 5.35 7.92 2.29
CA ILE A 134 4.65 6.97 1.43
C ILE A 134 5.68 5.94 0.96
N VAL A 135 5.26 4.68 0.91
CA VAL A 135 5.98 3.56 0.27
C VAL A 135 5.01 2.93 -0.73
N THR A 136 5.41 2.86 -1.97
CA THR A 136 4.64 2.22 -3.06
C THR A 136 5.34 0.95 -3.51
N LEU A 137 4.57 -0.10 -3.70
CA LEU A 137 5.02 -1.44 -4.11
C LEU A 137 4.32 -1.84 -5.40
#